data_21130361814fd78de5607289a90a93b0
#
_entry.id   21130361814fd78de5607289a90a93b0
#
_cell.length_a   1.000
_cell.length_b   1.000
_cell.length_c   1.000
_cell.angle_alpha   90.00
_cell.angle_beta   90.00
_cell.angle_gamma   90.00
#
_symmetry.space_group_name_H-M   'P 1'
#
loop_
_entity.id
_entity.type
_entity.pdbx_description
1 polymer ?
#
loop_
_entity_poly.entity_id
_entity_poly.type
_entity_poly.pdbx_seq_one_letter_code
_entity_poly.pdbx_strand_id
1 'polypeptide(L)'
;PVYRAKVPTGDVALMRMPLGSPAAVMCTDYLFRFGVKRALAVGSCGALEALAEGELFVPTRALRDEGTSYHYLPASPWVDLDPTMRGHIEAAVARAGYHTSSAPVWTNDAFYRETPEMLAHRLAQGCRIVDMECSAMAASAQLRGADSAQLFYTADSLGSPEGHEARDWGYSERDRALQLALDAISRAQA
;
A
#
# COMPACT_ATOMS: atom_id res chain seq x y z
N PRO A 1 4.69 18.96 0.70
CA PRO A 1 5.16 19.33 2.05
C PRO A 1 5.20 18.09 2.95
N VAL A 2 6.14 18.09 3.92
CA VAL A 2 6.20 17.14 5.02
C VAL A 2 5.63 17.82 6.26
N TYR A 3 4.71 17.17 6.92
CA TYR A 3 4.07 17.64 8.14
C TYR A 3 4.59 16.84 9.34
N ARG A 4 4.55 17.44 10.51
CA ARG A 4 4.84 16.78 11.76
C ARG A 4 3.50 16.42 12.45
N ALA A 5 3.27 15.14 12.69
CA ALA A 5 2.15 14.65 13.47
C ALA A 5 2.62 14.16 14.83
N LYS A 6 1.90 14.54 15.89
CA LYS A 6 2.17 14.03 17.26
C LYS A 6 1.43 12.71 17.45
N VAL A 7 2.14 11.71 17.92
CA VAL A 7 1.60 10.41 18.33
C VAL A 7 2.04 10.09 19.76
N PRO A 8 1.43 9.12 20.45
CA PRO A 8 1.73 8.85 21.87
C PRO A 8 3.21 8.57 22.17
N THR A 9 3.94 8.00 21.22
CA THR A 9 5.37 7.63 21.38
C THR A 9 6.34 8.70 20.86
N GLY A 10 5.86 9.84 20.39
CA GLY A 10 6.72 10.93 19.88
C GLY A 10 6.12 11.65 18.68
N ASP A 11 6.97 11.98 17.72
CA ASP A 11 6.58 12.65 16.49
C ASP A 11 6.82 11.76 15.28
N VAL A 12 5.92 11.80 14.32
CA VAL A 12 6.08 11.17 13.01
C VAL A 12 6.03 12.22 11.90
N ALA A 13 6.77 11.96 10.82
CA ALA A 13 6.64 12.73 9.59
C ALA A 13 5.46 12.19 8.80
N LEU A 14 4.57 13.07 8.38
CA LEU A 14 3.43 12.76 7.53
C LEU A 14 3.57 13.47 6.19
N MET A 15 3.44 12.75 5.10
CA MET A 15 3.53 13.33 3.76
C MET A 15 2.42 12.77 2.88
N ARG A 16 1.76 13.66 2.12
CA ARG A 16 0.87 13.22 1.06
C ARG A 16 1.72 12.73 -0.11
N MET A 17 1.56 11.47 -0.47
CA MET A 17 2.26 10.87 -1.59
C MET A 17 1.62 11.28 -2.92
N PRO A 18 2.44 11.52 -3.95
CA PRO A 18 1.93 11.64 -5.31
C PRO A 18 1.51 10.28 -5.85
N LEU A 19 0.64 10.29 -6.85
CA LEU A 19 0.16 9.11 -7.54
C LEU A 19 1.24 8.54 -8.47
N GLY A 20 1.37 7.22 -8.47
CA GLY A 20 2.22 6.45 -9.38
C GLY A 20 3.63 6.20 -8.87
N SER A 21 4.14 5.02 -9.21
CA SER A 21 5.42 4.48 -8.73
C SER A 21 6.60 5.44 -8.87
N PRO A 22 6.86 6.09 -10.01
CA PRO A 22 8.03 6.97 -10.14
C PRO A 22 7.98 8.16 -9.19
N ALA A 23 6.82 8.80 -9.07
CA ALA A 23 6.67 10.00 -8.26
C ALA A 23 6.68 9.69 -6.76
N ALA A 24 6.03 8.60 -6.35
CA ALA A 24 6.05 8.13 -4.97
C ALA A 24 7.45 7.74 -4.52
N VAL A 25 8.18 7.01 -5.36
CA VAL A 25 9.55 6.57 -5.02
C VAL A 25 10.54 7.72 -4.98
N MET A 26 10.41 8.75 -5.83
CA MET A 26 11.25 9.96 -5.68
C MET A 26 11.12 10.58 -4.28
N CYS A 27 9.92 10.55 -3.70
CA CYS A 27 9.69 11.05 -2.35
C CYS A 27 10.25 10.10 -1.26
N THR A 28 9.93 8.81 -1.34
CA THR A 28 10.35 7.84 -0.31
C THR A 28 11.84 7.58 -0.34
N ASP A 29 12.46 7.45 -1.50
CA ASP A 29 13.90 7.27 -1.65
C ASP A 29 14.67 8.47 -1.08
N TYR A 30 14.19 9.70 -1.34
CA TYR A 30 14.73 10.92 -0.72
C TYR A 30 14.67 10.83 0.81
N LEU A 31 13.52 10.48 1.40
CA LEU A 31 13.36 10.36 2.84
C LEU A 31 14.27 9.28 3.45
N PHE A 32 14.35 8.11 2.84
CA PHE A 32 15.24 7.04 3.27
C PHE A 32 16.71 7.46 3.19
N ARG A 33 17.10 8.17 2.13
CA ARG A 33 18.46 8.71 1.99
C ARG A 33 18.83 9.68 3.10
N PHE A 34 17.86 10.41 3.66
CA PHE A 34 18.04 11.34 4.77
C PHE A 34 17.76 10.72 6.15
N GLY A 35 17.72 9.40 6.24
CA GLY A 35 17.79 8.68 7.51
C GLY A 35 16.45 8.16 8.03
N VAL A 36 15.35 8.29 7.31
CA VAL A 36 14.11 7.60 7.65
C VAL A 36 14.36 6.10 7.58
N LYS A 37 14.04 5.37 8.66
CA LYS A 37 14.27 3.93 8.77
C LYS A 37 13.00 3.12 8.69
N ARG A 38 11.86 3.72 8.95
CA ARG A 38 10.56 3.04 8.92
C ARG A 38 9.55 3.91 8.21
N ALA A 39 8.81 3.32 7.30
CA ALA A 39 7.74 3.98 6.57
C ALA A 39 6.49 3.11 6.53
N LEU A 40 5.35 3.73 6.75
CA LEU A 40 4.05 3.10 6.58
C LEU A 40 3.26 3.94 5.57
N ALA A 41 2.92 3.34 4.45
CA ALA A 41 2.01 3.96 3.50
C ALA A 41 0.56 3.56 3.81
N VAL A 42 -0.37 4.47 3.56
CA VAL A 42 -1.80 4.22 3.66
C VAL A 42 -2.50 4.83 2.47
N GLY A 43 -3.37 4.06 1.82
CA GLY A 43 -4.05 4.51 0.61
C GLY A 43 -5.19 3.61 0.19
N SER A 44 -5.93 4.10 -0.81
CA SER A 44 -6.97 3.31 -1.48
C SER A 44 -6.36 2.29 -2.43
N CYS A 45 -7.12 1.25 -2.71
CA CYS A 45 -6.82 0.26 -3.75
C CYS A 45 -8.09 -0.14 -4.50
N GLY A 46 -7.92 -0.59 -5.74
CA GLY A 46 -8.99 -1.21 -6.50
C GLY A 46 -9.19 -2.67 -6.08
N ALA A 47 -10.43 -3.11 -5.95
CA ALA A 47 -10.80 -4.49 -5.68
C ALA A 47 -10.84 -5.30 -6.98
N LEU A 48 -10.11 -6.43 -7.05
CA LEU A 48 -10.11 -7.30 -8.25
C LEU A 48 -11.25 -8.31 -8.25
N GLU A 49 -11.90 -8.49 -7.11
CA GLU A 49 -13.06 -9.38 -6.92
C GLU A 49 -14.15 -8.68 -6.12
N ALA A 50 -15.28 -9.34 -5.89
CA ALA A 50 -16.41 -8.77 -5.15
C ALA A 50 -16.06 -8.58 -3.66
N LEU A 51 -15.39 -7.47 -3.35
CA LEU A 51 -15.05 -7.02 -2.00
C LEU A 51 -15.94 -5.84 -1.60
N ALA A 52 -16.24 -5.74 -0.30
CA ALA A 52 -16.93 -4.58 0.24
C ALA A 52 -16.07 -3.32 0.12
N GLU A 53 -16.69 -2.13 0.02
CA GLU A 53 -15.97 -0.87 0.12
C GLU A 53 -15.44 -0.68 1.55
N GLY A 54 -14.22 -0.14 1.68
CA GLY A 54 -13.57 0.09 2.96
C GLY A 54 -13.01 -1.18 3.62
N GLU A 55 -12.96 -2.32 2.94
CA GLU A 55 -12.28 -3.51 3.45
C GLU A 55 -10.77 -3.25 3.56
N LEU A 56 -10.18 -3.59 4.72
CA LEU A 56 -8.78 -3.29 5.01
C LEU A 56 -7.86 -4.44 4.56
N PHE A 57 -6.80 -4.10 3.86
CA PHE A 57 -5.79 -5.04 3.38
C PHE A 57 -4.38 -4.67 3.86
N VAL A 58 -3.62 -5.68 4.27
CA VAL A 58 -2.18 -5.58 4.53
C VAL A 58 -1.48 -6.59 3.62
N PRO A 59 -0.90 -6.15 2.49
CA PRO A 59 -0.34 -7.08 1.51
C PRO A 59 0.91 -7.78 2.04
N THR A 60 1.06 -9.06 1.65
CA THR A 60 2.25 -9.86 1.98
C THR A 60 3.40 -9.55 1.03
N ARG A 61 3.08 -9.35 -0.23
CA ARG A 61 4.00 -9.05 -1.33
C ARG A 61 3.29 -8.28 -2.42
N ALA A 62 4.04 -7.63 -3.28
CA ALA A 62 3.52 -6.89 -4.41
C ALA A 62 4.02 -7.49 -5.73
N LEU A 63 3.11 -7.63 -6.71
CA LEU A 63 3.44 -7.98 -8.09
C LEU A 63 3.97 -6.73 -8.78
N ARG A 64 5.16 -6.84 -9.36
CA ARG A 64 5.90 -5.75 -9.99
C ARG A 64 5.52 -5.60 -11.47
N ASP A 65 4.36 -5.00 -11.73
CA ASP A 65 3.85 -4.72 -13.09
C ASP A 65 3.97 -3.22 -13.43
N GLU A 66 5.03 -2.61 -12.90
CA GLU A 66 5.45 -1.22 -13.10
C GLU A 66 6.94 -1.19 -13.43
N GLY A 67 7.45 -0.05 -13.89
CA GLY A 67 8.85 0.07 -14.33
C GLY A 67 9.85 0.44 -13.24
N THR A 68 9.42 1.12 -12.19
CA THR A 68 10.28 1.81 -11.22
C THR A 68 11.06 0.85 -10.32
N SER A 69 10.41 -0.20 -9.79
CA SER A 69 11.02 -1.14 -8.86
C SER A 69 12.23 -1.88 -9.43
N TYR A 70 12.29 -2.04 -10.74
CA TYR A 70 13.41 -2.69 -11.43
C TYR A 70 14.71 -1.86 -11.43
N HIS A 71 14.64 -0.57 -11.10
CA HIS A 71 15.82 0.27 -10.85
C HIS A 71 16.39 0.09 -9.44
N TYR A 72 15.64 -0.53 -8.53
CA TYR A 72 16.00 -0.68 -7.11
C TYR A 72 16.39 -2.11 -6.74
N LEU A 73 15.76 -3.11 -7.34
CA LEU A 73 16.02 -4.52 -7.06
C LEU A 73 16.23 -5.33 -8.36
N PRO A 74 16.98 -6.44 -8.31
CA PRO A 74 17.09 -7.36 -9.43
C PRO A 74 15.72 -7.78 -9.99
N ALA A 75 15.70 -8.20 -11.25
CA ALA A 75 14.48 -8.63 -11.91
C ALA A 75 13.85 -9.84 -11.18
N SER A 76 12.63 -9.66 -10.77
CA SER A 76 11.76 -10.65 -10.12
C SER A 76 10.31 -10.20 -10.30
N PRO A 77 9.35 -11.09 -10.50
CA PRO A 77 7.95 -10.68 -10.59
C PRO A 77 7.38 -10.17 -9.26
N TRP A 78 8.03 -10.46 -8.15
CA TRP A 78 7.53 -10.14 -6.81
C TRP A 78 8.54 -9.39 -5.97
N VAL A 79 8.03 -8.58 -5.05
CA VAL A 79 8.76 -8.00 -3.92
C VAL A 79 7.95 -8.24 -2.65
N ASP A 80 8.59 -8.76 -1.60
CA ASP A 80 7.95 -9.00 -0.31
C ASP A 80 7.92 -7.71 0.52
N LEU A 81 6.87 -7.52 1.32
CA LEU A 81 6.78 -6.43 2.27
C LEU A 81 7.34 -6.87 3.63
N ASP A 82 7.87 -5.91 4.38
CA ASP A 82 8.47 -6.17 5.68
C ASP A 82 7.46 -6.79 6.67
N PRO A 83 7.74 -7.99 7.20
CA PRO A 83 6.80 -8.71 8.06
C PRO A 83 6.60 -8.02 9.43
N THR A 84 7.61 -7.32 9.94
CA THR A 84 7.53 -6.62 11.23
C THR A 84 6.61 -5.42 11.12
N MET A 85 6.79 -4.60 10.07
CA MET A 85 5.93 -3.45 9.80
C MET A 85 4.50 -3.87 9.51
N ARG A 86 4.29 -4.97 8.78
CA ARG A 86 2.97 -5.56 8.56
C ARG A 86 2.32 -5.94 9.89
N GLY A 87 3.05 -6.63 10.77
CA GLY A 87 2.56 -7.01 12.10
C GLY A 87 2.13 -5.81 12.95
N HIS A 88 2.82 -4.67 12.87
CA HIS A 88 2.41 -3.43 13.55
C HIS A 88 1.08 -2.90 13.01
N ILE A 89 0.86 -2.97 11.69
CA ILE A 89 -0.40 -2.56 11.07
C ILE A 89 -1.55 -3.47 11.51
N GLU A 90 -1.38 -4.79 11.36
CA GLU A 90 -2.38 -5.80 11.73
C GLU A 90 -2.78 -5.68 13.20
N ALA A 91 -1.80 -5.48 14.09
CA ALA A 91 -2.06 -5.28 15.51
C ALA A 91 -2.80 -3.95 15.82
N ALA A 92 -2.51 -2.87 15.09
CA ALA A 92 -3.23 -1.60 15.24
C ALA A 92 -4.69 -1.74 14.81
N VAL A 93 -4.93 -2.36 13.68
CA VAL A 93 -6.28 -2.63 13.14
C VAL A 93 -7.10 -3.50 14.12
N ALA A 94 -6.50 -4.58 14.63
CA ALA A 94 -7.16 -5.48 15.60
C ALA A 94 -7.50 -4.75 16.91
N ARG A 95 -6.61 -3.90 17.45
CA ARG A 95 -6.90 -3.10 18.65
C ARG A 95 -8.07 -2.15 18.48
N ALA A 96 -8.26 -1.64 17.28
CA ALA A 96 -9.40 -0.77 16.93
C ALA A 96 -10.71 -1.56 16.69
N GLY A 97 -10.67 -2.89 16.81
CA GLY A 97 -11.86 -3.74 16.61
C GLY A 97 -12.16 -4.06 15.15
N TYR A 98 -11.22 -3.83 14.24
CA TYR A 98 -11.36 -4.17 12.82
C TYR A 98 -10.56 -5.42 12.45
N HIS A 99 -10.80 -5.91 11.25
CA HIS A 99 -10.07 -7.03 10.65
C HIS A 99 -9.33 -6.57 9.41
N THR A 100 -8.21 -7.24 9.11
CA THR A 100 -7.48 -7.08 7.85
C THR A 100 -7.55 -8.36 7.04
N SER A 101 -7.70 -8.23 5.73
CA SER A 101 -7.39 -9.28 4.78
C SER A 101 -5.91 -9.19 4.38
N SER A 102 -5.30 -10.34 4.08
CA SER A 102 -3.91 -10.42 3.65
C SER A 102 -3.81 -11.19 2.35
N ALA A 103 -3.32 -10.53 1.30
CA ALA A 103 -3.16 -11.10 -0.04
C ALA A 103 -2.04 -10.37 -0.78
N PRO A 104 -1.49 -10.94 -1.86
CA PRO A 104 -0.67 -10.17 -2.80
C PRO A 104 -1.44 -8.99 -3.40
N VAL A 105 -0.73 -7.87 -3.61
CA VAL A 105 -1.25 -6.72 -4.37
C VAL A 105 -0.62 -6.69 -5.76
N TRP A 106 -1.38 -6.30 -6.76
CA TRP A 106 -0.88 -6.02 -8.10
C TRP A 106 -0.55 -4.52 -8.21
N THR A 107 0.73 -4.17 -8.37
CA THR A 107 1.13 -2.78 -8.61
C THR A 107 1.29 -2.53 -10.11
N ASN A 108 0.53 -1.59 -10.67
CA ASN A 108 0.39 -1.32 -12.09
C ASN A 108 0.57 0.17 -12.41
N ASP A 109 1.32 0.51 -13.46
CA ASP A 109 1.51 1.89 -13.93
C ASP A 109 0.37 2.40 -14.84
N ALA A 110 -0.51 1.51 -15.31
CA ALA A 110 -1.42 1.81 -16.41
C ALA A 110 -2.89 1.55 -16.04
N PHE A 111 -3.45 2.37 -15.15
CA PHE A 111 -4.81 2.29 -14.61
C PHE A 111 -5.89 1.96 -15.68
N TYR A 112 -5.85 2.64 -16.82
CA TYR A 112 -6.83 2.42 -17.90
C TYR A 112 -6.55 1.17 -18.76
N ARG A 113 -5.58 0.35 -18.38
CA ARG A 113 -5.23 -0.90 -19.07
C ARG A 113 -5.55 -2.15 -18.26
N GLU A 114 -6.30 -2.02 -17.20
CA GLU A 114 -6.78 -3.11 -16.34
C GLU A 114 -7.94 -3.86 -17.04
N THR A 115 -7.59 -4.64 -18.08
CA THR A 115 -8.57 -5.38 -18.89
C THR A 115 -9.07 -6.63 -18.17
N PRO A 116 -10.26 -7.18 -18.55
CA PRO A 116 -10.77 -8.42 -17.96
C PRO A 116 -9.80 -9.61 -18.02
N GLU A 117 -9.01 -9.72 -19.08
CA GLU A 117 -8.01 -10.78 -19.23
C GLU A 117 -6.84 -10.59 -18.26
N MET A 118 -6.37 -9.36 -18.09
CA MET A 118 -5.34 -9.05 -17.09
C MET A 118 -5.87 -9.31 -15.68
N LEU A 119 -7.09 -8.89 -15.40
CA LEU A 119 -7.75 -9.13 -14.12
C LEU A 119 -7.78 -10.63 -13.79
N ALA A 120 -8.29 -11.45 -14.70
CA ALA A 120 -8.33 -12.90 -14.52
C ALA A 120 -6.94 -13.50 -14.28
N HIS A 121 -5.92 -13.01 -15.00
CA HIS A 121 -4.55 -13.45 -14.84
C HIS A 121 -3.98 -13.08 -13.47
N ARG A 122 -4.22 -11.84 -12.98
CA ARG A 122 -3.74 -11.39 -11.66
C ARG A 122 -4.46 -12.10 -10.51
N LEU A 123 -5.76 -12.34 -10.64
CA LEU A 123 -6.51 -13.19 -9.70
C LEU A 123 -5.93 -14.62 -9.63
N ALA A 124 -5.61 -15.22 -10.77
CA ALA A 124 -4.97 -16.54 -10.80
C ALA A 124 -3.58 -16.58 -10.15
N GLN A 125 -2.88 -15.43 -10.10
CA GLN A 125 -1.63 -15.26 -9.36
C GLN A 125 -1.82 -15.00 -7.86
N GLY A 126 -3.06 -14.90 -7.40
CA GLY A 126 -3.44 -14.69 -6.00
C GLY A 126 -3.58 -13.21 -5.60
N CYS A 127 -3.43 -12.26 -6.52
CA CYS A 127 -3.72 -10.86 -6.23
C CYS A 127 -5.22 -10.67 -6.04
N ARG A 128 -5.60 -9.88 -5.02
CA ARG A 128 -7.00 -9.54 -4.73
C ARG A 128 -7.30 -8.05 -4.86
N ILE A 129 -6.26 -7.25 -4.86
CA ILE A 129 -6.30 -5.80 -4.93
C ILE A 129 -5.25 -5.28 -5.91
N VAL A 130 -5.46 -4.08 -6.42
CA VAL A 130 -4.53 -3.36 -7.31
C VAL A 130 -4.23 -1.98 -6.77
N ASP A 131 -2.97 -1.55 -6.95
CA ASP A 131 -2.49 -0.20 -6.62
C ASP A 131 -1.51 0.31 -7.69
N MET A 132 -0.87 1.45 -7.44
CA MET A 132 0.07 2.05 -8.37
C MET A 132 1.47 2.33 -7.77
N GLU A 133 1.76 1.96 -6.50
CA GLU A 133 3.00 2.37 -5.81
C GLU A 133 3.68 1.27 -4.99
N CYS A 134 2.95 0.29 -4.49
CA CYS A 134 3.39 -0.61 -3.43
C CYS A 134 4.69 -1.34 -3.74
N SER A 135 4.81 -1.94 -4.93
CA SER A 135 6.01 -2.71 -5.30
C SER A 135 7.25 -1.82 -5.38
N ALA A 136 7.12 -0.63 -5.94
CA ALA A 136 8.23 0.30 -6.11
C ALA A 136 8.68 0.89 -4.78
N MET A 137 7.75 1.24 -3.88
CA MET A 137 8.06 1.72 -2.55
C MET A 137 8.75 0.65 -1.71
N ALA A 138 8.27 -0.61 -1.76
CA ALA A 138 8.91 -1.74 -1.08
C ALA A 138 10.33 -1.99 -1.62
N ALA A 139 10.52 -1.94 -2.94
CA ALA A 139 11.83 -2.13 -3.56
C ALA A 139 12.82 -1.02 -3.15
N SER A 140 12.38 0.23 -3.14
CA SER A 140 13.18 1.37 -2.68
C SER A 140 13.57 1.24 -1.22
N ALA A 141 12.64 0.85 -0.35
CA ALA A 141 12.91 0.63 1.07
C ALA A 141 13.96 -0.47 1.28
N GLN A 142 13.82 -1.62 0.61
CA GLN A 142 14.78 -2.72 0.71
C GLN A 142 16.18 -2.29 0.26
N LEU A 143 16.32 -1.58 -0.87
CA LEU A 143 17.62 -1.05 -1.31
C LEU A 143 18.26 -0.13 -0.25
N ARG A 144 17.45 0.66 0.47
CA ARG A 144 17.92 1.61 1.48
C ARG A 144 18.07 1.02 2.87
N GLY A 145 17.75 -0.26 3.07
CA GLY A 145 17.76 -0.90 4.39
C GLY A 145 16.78 -0.23 5.35
N ALA A 146 15.60 0.08 4.86
CA ALA A 146 14.48 0.63 5.61
C ALA A 146 13.32 -0.37 5.63
N ASP A 147 12.60 -0.42 6.75
CA ASP A 147 11.42 -1.26 6.93
C ASP A 147 10.19 -0.54 6.38
N SER A 148 9.41 -1.21 5.52
CA SER A 148 8.20 -0.59 4.98
C SER A 148 7.06 -1.58 4.78
N ALA A 149 5.85 -1.12 5.05
CA ALA A 149 4.61 -1.84 4.73
C ALA A 149 3.51 -0.85 4.35
N GLN A 150 2.39 -1.37 3.88
CA GLN A 150 1.27 -0.57 3.43
C GLN A 150 -0.06 -1.09 3.99
N LEU A 151 -0.92 -0.17 4.42
CA LEU A 151 -2.31 -0.40 4.74
C LEU A 151 -3.16 0.11 3.58
N PHE A 152 -3.95 -0.78 3.00
CA PHE A 152 -4.93 -0.41 1.99
C PHE A 152 -6.35 -0.45 2.56
N TYR A 153 -7.24 0.31 1.93
CA TYR A 153 -8.67 0.16 2.01
C TYR A 153 -9.25 0.11 0.60
N THR A 154 -10.19 -0.81 0.36
CA THR A 154 -10.84 -0.95 -0.94
C THR A 154 -11.69 0.28 -1.25
N ALA A 155 -11.48 0.86 -2.42
CA ALA A 155 -12.21 2.03 -2.90
C ALA A 155 -13.13 1.66 -4.05
N ASP A 156 -12.61 1.64 -5.24
CA ASP A 156 -13.32 1.20 -6.44
C ASP A 156 -13.28 -0.32 -6.61
N SER A 157 -14.05 -0.84 -7.55
CA SER A 157 -14.09 -2.28 -7.83
C SER A 157 -14.07 -2.57 -9.31
N LEU A 158 -13.20 -3.48 -9.68
CA LEU A 158 -13.12 -4.12 -11.01
C LEU A 158 -13.78 -5.49 -11.00
N GLY A 159 -14.17 -5.99 -9.81
CA GLY A 159 -14.75 -7.33 -9.61
C GLY A 159 -16.26 -7.41 -9.83
N SER A 160 -16.91 -6.34 -10.27
CA SER A 160 -18.33 -6.34 -10.60
C SER A 160 -18.57 -6.94 -11.98
N PRO A 161 -19.59 -7.83 -12.16
CA PRO A 161 -19.99 -8.33 -13.47
C PRO A 161 -20.44 -7.23 -14.44
N GLU A 162 -20.94 -6.12 -13.91
CA GLU A 162 -21.41 -4.96 -14.68
C GLU A 162 -20.25 -4.06 -15.14
N GLY A 163 -19.03 -4.32 -14.67
CA GLY A 163 -17.82 -3.56 -14.98
C GLY A 163 -17.29 -2.75 -13.80
N HIS A 164 -16.51 -1.71 -14.07
CA HIS A 164 -15.89 -0.89 -13.06
C HIS A 164 -16.92 -0.09 -12.23
N GLU A 165 -16.82 -0.20 -10.90
CA GLU A 165 -17.61 0.57 -9.94
C GLU A 165 -16.68 1.59 -9.26
N ALA A 166 -16.88 2.88 -9.54
CA ALA A 166 -16.07 3.95 -8.96
C ALA A 166 -16.35 4.16 -7.46
N ARG A 167 -17.56 3.81 -6.99
CA ARG A 167 -17.99 4.07 -5.60
C ARG A 167 -17.72 5.53 -5.21
N ASP A 168 -17.31 5.81 -3.97
CA ASP A 168 -16.88 7.17 -3.57
C ASP A 168 -15.35 7.37 -3.69
N TRP A 169 -14.65 6.48 -4.36
CA TRP A 169 -13.17 6.46 -4.44
C TRP A 169 -12.52 6.35 -3.07
N GLY A 170 -13.22 5.78 -2.09
CA GLY A 170 -12.75 5.58 -0.73
C GLY A 170 -12.62 6.86 0.09
N TYR A 171 -13.27 7.95 -0.30
CA TYR A 171 -13.18 9.21 0.46
C TYR A 171 -13.67 9.07 1.90
N SER A 172 -14.73 8.30 2.13
CA SER A 172 -15.31 8.03 3.45
C SER A 172 -14.35 7.28 4.38
N GLU A 173 -13.40 6.51 3.84
CA GLU A 173 -12.50 5.64 4.61
C GLU A 173 -11.16 6.26 4.99
N ARG A 174 -10.80 7.39 4.39
CA ARG A 174 -9.49 8.03 4.53
C ARG A 174 -9.09 8.32 5.96
N ASP A 175 -9.99 8.94 6.72
CA ASP A 175 -9.68 9.36 8.09
C ASP A 175 -9.50 8.14 9.00
N ARG A 176 -10.35 7.12 8.85
CA ARG A 176 -10.22 5.86 9.58
C ARG A 176 -8.88 5.19 9.30
N ALA A 177 -8.55 5.02 8.04
CA ALA A 177 -7.30 4.37 7.63
C ALA A 177 -6.07 5.15 8.09
N LEU A 178 -6.09 6.48 8.02
CA LEU A 178 -5.02 7.33 8.53
C LEU A 178 -4.82 7.19 10.04
N GLN A 179 -5.90 7.14 10.84
CA GLN A 179 -5.80 6.95 12.28
C GLN A 179 -5.18 5.58 12.63
N LEU A 180 -5.57 4.52 11.93
CA LEU A 180 -4.99 3.18 12.09
C LEU A 180 -3.49 3.18 11.74
N ALA A 181 -3.12 3.83 10.64
CA ALA A 181 -1.72 3.97 10.23
C ALA A 181 -0.87 4.75 11.24
N LEU A 182 -1.40 5.82 11.82
CA LEU A 182 -0.73 6.60 12.86
C LEU A 182 -0.54 5.80 14.15
N ASP A 183 -1.53 4.98 14.58
CA ASP A 183 -1.34 4.07 15.71
C ASP A 183 -0.27 3.01 15.42
N ALA A 184 -0.28 2.42 14.22
CA ALA A 184 0.69 1.41 13.82
C ALA A 184 2.12 1.95 13.81
N ILE A 185 2.38 3.07 13.12
CA ILE A 185 3.73 3.65 13.02
C ILE A 185 4.23 4.18 14.37
N SER A 186 3.35 4.68 15.22
CA SER A 186 3.67 5.09 16.58
C SER A 186 4.32 3.96 17.36
N ARG A 187 3.76 2.77 17.31
CA ARG A 187 4.26 1.59 18.05
C ARG A 187 5.46 0.93 17.41
N ALA A 188 5.67 1.13 16.13
CA ALA A 188 6.88 0.67 15.46
C ALA A 188 8.14 1.43 15.92
N GLN A 189 7.99 2.58 16.58
CA GLN A 189 9.10 3.39 17.11
C GLN A 189 9.58 2.92 18.49
N ALA A 190 8.76 2.16 19.22
CA ALA A 190 9.08 1.63 20.54
C ALA A 190 9.94 0.34 20.40
#